data_ad85bfd718d34edf7d91dcc1c9b506b1
#
_entry.id   ad85bfd718d34edf7d91dcc1c9b506b1
#
_cell.length_a   1.000
_cell.length_b   1.000
_cell.length_c   1.000
_cell.angle_alpha   90.00
_cell.angle_beta   90.00
_cell.angle_gamma   90.00
#
_symmetry.space_group_name_H-M   'P 1'
#
loop_
_entity.id
_entity.type
_entity.pdbx_description
1 polymer ?
#
loop_
_entity_poly.entity_id
_entity_poly.type
_entity_poly.pdbx_seq_one_letter_code
_entity_poly.pdbx_strand_id
1 'polypeptide(L)'
;MKLKQILKKLQSLVKTNEVEIWSLDECHFQQHGSRCKMWVPPEDKDPIVLQEPTRKNISVFGAACVHDGRLVTKFSKPFNGMTFQEYLELLLNHKKDRLEMHIILDNSKYHHAKLLQPWLEKHSDELKLDFLPPYSPDLNPIERVWKLTRRLCTHNRYFESIEILIESVTKQFKLWQSPNNILRSLCAIN
;
A
#
# COMPACT_ATOMS: atom_id res chain seq x y z
N MET A 1 -1.35 11.16 -21.20
CA MET A 1 -0.61 9.98 -21.71
C MET A 1 -1.58 8.79 -21.75
N LYS A 2 -1.62 8.00 -22.83
CA LYS A 2 -2.59 6.88 -22.95
C LYS A 2 -2.14 5.74 -22.03
N LEU A 3 -3.07 5.08 -21.32
CA LEU A 3 -2.85 3.97 -20.38
C LEU A 3 -1.81 2.94 -20.88
N LYS A 4 -1.94 2.50 -22.15
CA LYS A 4 -0.99 1.55 -22.78
C LYS A 4 0.46 2.03 -22.79
N GLN A 5 0.70 3.34 -22.84
CA GLN A 5 2.07 3.90 -22.83
C GLN A 5 2.67 3.86 -21.42
N ILE A 6 1.88 4.12 -20.39
CA ILE A 6 2.31 4.03 -18.99
C ILE A 6 2.67 2.58 -18.66
N LEU A 7 1.79 1.63 -18.97
CA LEU A 7 2.04 0.20 -18.73
C LEU A 7 3.29 -0.28 -19.47
N LYS A 8 3.46 0.06 -20.74
CA LYS A 8 4.68 -0.28 -21.51
C LYS A 8 5.94 0.31 -20.88
N LYS A 9 5.90 1.58 -20.43
CA LYS A 9 7.01 2.23 -19.72
C LYS A 9 7.36 1.45 -18.46
N LEU A 10 6.37 1.19 -17.61
CA LEU A 10 6.55 0.45 -16.35
C LEU A 10 7.07 -0.97 -16.59
N GLN A 11 6.51 -1.68 -17.56
CA GLN A 11 7.00 -3.02 -17.94
C GLN A 11 8.44 -3.01 -18.44
N SER A 12 8.86 -1.98 -19.19
CA SER A 12 10.25 -1.85 -19.61
C SER A 12 11.18 -1.58 -18.44
N LEU A 13 10.78 -0.68 -17.51
CA LEU A 13 11.54 -0.36 -16.31
C LEU A 13 11.69 -1.56 -15.37
N VAL A 14 10.65 -2.38 -15.21
CA VAL A 14 10.73 -3.61 -14.39
C VAL A 14 11.79 -4.58 -14.90
N LYS A 15 12.05 -4.59 -16.21
CA LYS A 15 13.03 -5.48 -16.83
C LYS A 15 14.48 -4.98 -16.73
N THR A 16 14.68 -3.70 -16.43
CA THR A 16 16.00 -3.14 -16.19
C THR A 16 16.35 -3.30 -14.72
N ASN A 17 17.53 -3.79 -14.40
CA ASN A 17 18.04 -3.83 -13.01
C ASN A 17 18.63 -2.47 -12.58
N GLU A 18 18.29 -1.39 -13.29
CA GLU A 18 18.81 -0.04 -13.06
C GLU A 18 17.90 0.81 -12.18
N VAL A 19 16.65 0.38 -12.02
CA VAL A 19 15.65 1.09 -11.23
C VAL A 19 14.94 0.18 -10.22
N GLU A 20 14.46 0.75 -9.15
CA GLU A 20 13.62 0.07 -8.18
C GLU A 20 12.19 0.62 -8.27
N ILE A 21 11.21 -0.24 -8.55
CA ILE A 21 9.81 0.17 -8.72
C ILE A 21 9.02 -0.16 -7.46
N TRP A 22 8.32 0.84 -6.95
CA TRP A 22 7.43 0.75 -5.80
C TRP A 22 6.01 1.14 -6.19
N SER A 23 5.03 0.42 -5.69
CA SER A 23 3.61 0.77 -5.81
C SER A 23 3.16 1.31 -4.46
N LEU A 24 2.69 2.57 -4.42
CA LEU A 24 2.30 3.30 -3.21
C LEU A 24 0.80 3.60 -3.22
N ASP A 25 0.20 3.55 -2.03
CA ASP A 25 -1.21 3.91 -1.81
C ASP A 25 -1.50 4.09 -0.31
N GLU A 26 -2.67 4.62 0.01
CA GLU A 26 -3.22 4.74 1.35
C GLU A 26 -4.30 3.70 1.61
N CYS A 27 -4.35 3.25 2.85
CA CYS A 27 -5.37 2.32 3.28
C CYS A 27 -5.94 2.68 4.64
N HIS A 28 -7.25 2.48 4.79
CA HIS A 28 -7.93 2.53 6.07
C HIS A 28 -8.36 1.13 6.51
N PHE A 29 -8.07 0.78 7.77
CA PHE A 29 -8.59 -0.41 8.40
C PHE A 29 -9.53 0.02 9.53
N GLN A 30 -10.75 -0.50 9.50
CA GLN A 30 -11.81 -0.14 10.44
C GLN A 30 -11.86 -1.14 11.60
N GLN A 31 -12.05 -0.65 12.83
CA GLN A 31 -12.12 -1.50 14.02
C GLN A 31 -13.28 -2.52 13.95
N HIS A 32 -14.41 -2.14 13.37
CA HIS A 32 -15.51 -3.09 13.21
C HIS A 32 -15.21 -4.26 12.25
N GLY A 33 -14.02 -4.27 11.63
CA GLY A 33 -13.65 -5.29 10.64
C GLY A 33 -14.47 -5.21 9.36
N SER A 34 -14.41 -6.25 8.57
CA SER A 34 -15.23 -6.39 7.35
C SER A 34 -15.88 -7.76 7.29
N ARG A 35 -17.18 -7.79 6.95
CA ARG A 35 -17.93 -9.03 6.77
C ARG A 35 -17.70 -9.58 5.38
N CYS A 36 -17.34 -10.86 5.31
CA CYS A 36 -17.12 -11.59 4.07
C CYS A 36 -17.77 -12.96 4.14
N LYS A 37 -18.12 -13.52 2.98
CA LYS A 37 -18.54 -14.92 2.89
C LYS A 37 -17.46 -15.81 3.46
N MET A 38 -17.84 -16.81 4.25
CA MET A 38 -16.94 -17.77 4.87
C MET A 38 -17.53 -19.18 4.71
N TRP A 39 -16.62 -20.15 4.69
CA TRP A 39 -17.01 -21.55 4.82
C TRP A 39 -17.28 -21.84 6.29
N VAL A 40 -18.40 -22.50 6.55
CA VAL A 40 -18.78 -22.96 7.88
C VAL A 40 -19.14 -24.44 7.79
N PRO A 41 -19.01 -25.22 8.89
CA PRO A 41 -19.51 -26.58 8.94
C PRO A 41 -21.01 -26.64 8.60
N PRO A 42 -21.52 -27.73 8.00
CA PRO A 42 -22.92 -27.85 7.61
C PRO A 42 -23.92 -27.68 8.76
N GLU A 43 -23.50 -27.98 9.99
CA GLU A 43 -24.27 -27.82 11.22
C GLU A 43 -24.41 -26.35 11.66
N ASP A 44 -23.49 -25.48 11.23
CA ASP A 44 -23.46 -24.05 11.57
C ASP A 44 -24.18 -23.23 10.50
N LYS A 45 -25.51 -23.24 10.53
CA LYS A 45 -26.33 -22.60 9.48
C LYS A 45 -26.23 -21.07 9.48
N ASP A 46 -26.08 -20.45 10.67
CA ASP A 46 -26.07 -18.99 10.85
C ASP A 46 -24.91 -18.55 11.75
N PRO A 47 -23.67 -18.50 11.22
CA PRO A 47 -22.51 -18.09 12.02
C PRO A 47 -22.63 -16.63 12.46
N ILE A 48 -22.48 -16.38 13.76
CA ILE A 48 -22.51 -15.04 14.33
C ILE A 48 -21.11 -14.43 14.26
N VAL A 49 -20.99 -13.30 13.56
CA VAL A 49 -19.77 -12.48 13.57
C VAL A 49 -20.01 -11.23 14.39
N LEU A 50 -19.38 -11.16 15.56
CA LEU A 50 -19.41 -9.97 16.40
C LEU A 50 -18.77 -8.78 15.71
N GLN A 51 -19.33 -7.60 15.91
CA GLN A 51 -18.76 -6.34 15.42
C GLN A 51 -18.90 -5.26 16.51
N GLU A 52 -17.85 -4.47 16.65
CA GLU A 52 -17.89 -3.27 17.49
C GLU A 52 -18.64 -2.17 16.74
N PRO A 53 -19.68 -1.55 17.33
CA PRO A 53 -20.45 -0.46 16.70
C PRO A 53 -19.67 0.86 16.73
N THR A 54 -18.52 0.90 16.10
CA THR A 54 -17.61 2.06 16.07
C THR A 54 -17.20 2.44 14.66
N ARG A 55 -16.91 3.74 14.45
CA ARG A 55 -16.30 4.26 13.21
C ARG A 55 -14.80 4.48 13.33
N LYS A 56 -14.17 4.04 14.43
CA LYS A 56 -12.72 4.16 14.60
C LYS A 56 -11.99 3.40 13.50
N ASN A 57 -10.95 4.00 12.99
CA ASN A 57 -10.10 3.41 11.95
C ASN A 57 -8.64 3.81 12.17
N ILE A 58 -7.75 3.04 11.61
CA ILE A 58 -6.34 3.36 11.42
C ILE A 58 -6.09 3.69 9.95
N SER A 59 -5.22 4.66 9.73
CA SER A 59 -4.83 5.13 8.39
C SER A 59 -3.36 4.81 8.18
N VAL A 60 -3.02 4.24 7.05
CA VAL A 60 -1.69 3.70 6.74
C VAL A 60 -1.27 4.14 5.36
N PHE A 61 -0.10 4.77 5.25
CA PHE A 61 0.66 4.78 3.99
C PHE A 61 1.35 3.44 3.81
N GLY A 62 1.37 2.92 2.61
CA GLY A 62 2.15 1.74 2.28
C GLY A 62 2.75 1.81 0.89
N ALA A 63 3.92 1.21 0.73
CA ALA A 63 4.54 0.99 -0.55
C ALA A 63 5.10 -0.42 -0.63
N ALA A 64 4.83 -1.11 -1.73
CA ALA A 64 5.32 -2.44 -1.99
C ALA A 64 6.31 -2.42 -3.16
N CYS A 65 7.49 -2.98 -2.94
CA CYS A 65 8.48 -3.13 -3.99
C CYS A 65 8.04 -4.20 -5.00
N VAL A 66 7.96 -3.84 -6.27
CA VAL A 66 7.52 -4.75 -7.34
C VAL A 66 8.52 -5.87 -7.58
N HIS A 67 9.82 -5.62 -7.38
CA HIS A 67 10.88 -6.57 -7.68
C HIS A 67 11.04 -7.69 -6.65
N ASP A 68 10.88 -7.38 -5.37
CA ASP A 68 11.15 -8.33 -4.28
C ASP A 68 10.01 -8.47 -3.26
N GLY A 69 8.96 -7.67 -3.36
CA GLY A 69 7.78 -7.77 -2.50
C GLY A 69 7.99 -7.23 -1.08
N ARG A 70 9.05 -6.45 -0.81
CA ARG A 70 9.17 -5.73 0.48
C ARG A 70 8.03 -4.74 0.62
N LEU A 71 7.48 -4.65 1.82
CA LEU A 71 6.44 -3.68 2.17
C LEU A 71 6.97 -2.70 3.21
N VAL A 72 6.90 -1.42 2.93
CA VAL A 72 7.17 -0.34 3.87
C VAL A 72 5.85 0.32 4.24
N THR A 73 5.57 0.51 5.52
CA THR A 73 4.32 1.12 5.99
C THR A 73 4.57 2.16 7.07
N LYS A 74 3.69 3.18 7.10
CA LYS A 74 3.66 4.21 8.16
C LYS A 74 2.22 4.50 8.53
N PHE A 75 1.88 4.34 9.83
CA PHE A 75 0.60 4.85 10.33
C PHE A 75 0.65 6.37 10.34
N SER A 76 -0.37 7.00 9.75
CA SER A 76 -0.44 8.45 9.64
C SER A 76 -1.87 8.94 9.57
N LYS A 77 -2.15 10.06 10.23
CA LYS A 77 -3.44 10.77 10.20
C LYS A 77 -3.19 12.24 10.56
N PRO A 78 -3.63 13.18 9.72
CA PRO A 78 -4.32 13.04 8.43
C PRO A 78 -3.38 12.64 7.28
N PHE A 79 -3.93 12.23 6.12
CA PHE A 79 -3.20 12.18 4.87
C PHE A 79 -3.16 13.57 4.24
N ASN A 80 -1.99 14.14 4.12
CA ASN A 80 -1.74 15.46 3.52
C ASN A 80 -0.32 15.56 2.97
N GLY A 81 0.04 16.68 2.35
CA GLY A 81 1.37 16.85 1.74
C GLY A 81 2.54 16.72 2.72
N MET A 82 2.38 17.17 3.98
CA MET A 82 3.42 17.05 5.00
C MET A 82 3.66 15.58 5.38
N THR A 83 2.58 14.86 5.76
CA THR A 83 2.68 13.45 6.15
C THR A 83 3.08 12.55 4.99
N PHE A 84 2.77 12.95 3.76
CA PHE A 84 3.23 12.28 2.55
C PHE A 84 4.72 12.48 2.33
N GLN A 85 5.26 13.72 2.50
CA GLN A 85 6.69 13.97 2.43
C GLN A 85 7.46 13.12 3.45
N GLU A 86 7.01 13.12 4.72
CA GLU A 86 7.62 12.29 5.77
C GLU A 86 7.61 10.78 5.42
N TYR A 87 6.58 10.34 4.69
CA TYR A 87 6.51 8.96 4.22
C TYR A 87 7.49 8.70 3.06
N LEU A 88 7.63 9.63 2.13
CA LEU A 88 8.63 9.53 1.05
C LEU A 88 10.06 9.52 1.60
N GLU A 89 10.35 10.31 2.63
CA GLU A 89 11.65 10.29 3.34
C GLU A 89 11.93 8.92 3.97
N LEU A 90 10.93 8.35 4.65
CA LEU A 90 11.02 6.99 5.18
C LEU A 90 11.28 5.98 4.06
N LEU A 91 10.55 6.07 2.95
CA LEU A 91 10.66 5.13 1.84
C LEU A 91 12.04 5.20 1.15
N LEU A 92 12.62 6.40 1.00
CA LEU A 92 13.97 6.57 0.47
C LEU A 92 15.04 5.83 1.29
N ASN A 93 14.89 5.74 2.61
CA ASN A 93 15.80 4.97 3.47
C ASN A 93 15.76 3.46 3.22
N HIS A 94 14.75 2.98 2.49
CA HIS A 94 14.60 1.57 2.08
C HIS A 94 15.01 1.31 0.63
N LYS A 95 15.42 2.36 -0.10
CA LYS A 95 15.93 2.25 -1.47
C LYS A 95 17.26 1.49 -1.48
N LYS A 96 17.47 0.63 -2.48
CA LYS A 96 18.78 0.02 -2.73
C LYS A 96 19.75 1.06 -3.26
N ASP A 97 20.99 0.98 -2.80
CA ASP A 97 22.05 1.87 -3.25
C ASP A 97 22.20 1.84 -4.76
N ARG A 98 22.52 3.02 -5.32
CA ARG A 98 22.77 3.24 -6.77
C ARG A 98 21.57 3.03 -7.69
N LEU A 99 20.38 2.67 -7.20
CA LEU A 99 19.19 2.55 -8.03
C LEU A 99 18.34 3.81 -7.93
N GLU A 100 17.74 4.23 -9.03
CA GLU A 100 16.69 5.24 -9.01
C GLU A 100 15.36 4.59 -8.57
N MET A 101 14.62 5.26 -7.69
CA MET A 101 13.32 4.79 -7.20
C MET A 101 12.18 5.37 -8.04
N HIS A 102 11.38 4.53 -8.66
CA HIS A 102 10.14 4.90 -9.33
C HIS A 102 8.95 4.52 -8.47
N ILE A 103 8.11 5.48 -8.11
CA ILE A 103 6.91 5.25 -7.30
C ILE A 103 5.67 5.41 -8.16
N ILE A 104 4.92 4.31 -8.30
CA ILE A 104 3.60 4.28 -8.93
C ILE A 104 2.56 4.65 -7.88
N LEU A 105 1.75 5.67 -8.13
CA LEU A 105 0.74 6.16 -7.20
C LEU A 105 -0.45 6.79 -7.94
N ASP A 106 -1.52 7.05 -7.22
CA ASP A 106 -2.69 7.74 -7.74
C ASP A 106 -2.48 9.26 -7.84
N ASN A 107 -3.51 9.97 -8.36
CA ASN A 107 -3.51 11.43 -8.53
C ASN A 107 -4.20 12.15 -7.36
N SER A 108 -4.06 11.71 -6.13
CA SER A 108 -4.60 12.43 -4.97
C SER A 108 -4.04 13.86 -4.90
N LYS A 109 -4.91 14.83 -4.59
CA LYS A 109 -4.55 16.27 -4.67
C LYS A 109 -3.33 16.64 -3.83
N TYR A 110 -3.15 16.01 -2.67
CA TYR A 110 -2.04 16.32 -1.78
C TYR A 110 -0.70 15.76 -2.28
N HIS A 111 -0.69 14.77 -3.21
CA HIS A 111 0.52 14.33 -3.90
C HIS A 111 1.12 15.43 -4.80
N HIS A 112 0.30 16.40 -5.19
CA HIS A 112 0.69 17.57 -5.98
C HIS A 112 0.82 18.86 -5.16
N ALA A 113 0.86 18.75 -3.82
CA ALA A 113 0.95 19.90 -2.95
C ALA A 113 2.23 20.71 -3.22
N LYS A 114 2.09 22.04 -3.33
CA LYS A 114 3.21 22.96 -3.63
C LYS A 114 4.37 22.82 -2.64
N LEU A 115 4.08 22.51 -1.38
CA LEU A 115 5.09 22.31 -0.34
C LEU A 115 6.06 21.14 -0.64
N LEU A 116 5.65 20.16 -1.47
CA LEU A 116 6.48 19.01 -1.86
C LEU A 116 7.53 19.38 -2.94
N GLN A 117 7.29 20.41 -3.73
CA GLN A 117 8.11 20.71 -4.91
C GLN A 117 9.61 20.89 -4.57
N PRO A 118 10.00 21.70 -3.56
CA PRO A 118 11.41 21.88 -3.24
C PRO A 118 12.09 20.57 -2.80
N TRP A 119 11.33 19.73 -2.10
CA TRP A 119 11.83 18.43 -1.64
C TRP A 119 11.98 17.45 -2.82
N LEU A 120 11.00 17.38 -3.72
CA LEU A 120 11.05 16.54 -4.93
C LEU A 120 12.17 16.98 -5.88
N GLU A 121 12.38 18.28 -6.06
CA GLU A 121 13.49 18.82 -6.86
C GLU A 121 14.83 18.41 -6.28
N LYS A 122 15.00 18.50 -4.96
CA LYS A 122 16.24 18.07 -4.27
C LYS A 122 16.55 16.58 -4.47
N HIS A 123 15.53 15.73 -4.56
CA HIS A 123 15.66 14.28 -4.69
C HIS A 123 15.38 13.77 -6.11
N SER A 124 15.39 14.64 -7.12
CA SER A 124 15.02 14.33 -8.51
C SER A 124 15.91 13.27 -9.18
N ASP A 125 17.16 13.13 -8.71
CA ASP A 125 18.12 12.13 -9.20
C ASP A 125 17.93 10.75 -8.55
N GLU A 126 17.17 10.68 -7.44
CA GLU A 126 17.00 9.47 -6.67
C GLU A 126 15.58 8.89 -6.74
N LEU A 127 14.58 9.75 -6.99
CA LEU A 127 13.17 9.42 -6.88
C LEU A 127 12.33 10.06 -7.98
N LYS A 128 11.45 9.26 -8.58
CA LYS A 128 10.44 9.73 -9.54
C LYS A 128 9.03 9.26 -9.15
N LEU A 129 8.07 10.16 -9.23
CA LEU A 129 6.66 9.87 -9.04
C LEU A 129 5.99 9.60 -10.41
N ASP A 130 5.52 8.37 -10.60
CA ASP A 130 4.81 7.93 -11.82
C ASP A 130 3.31 7.85 -11.53
N PHE A 131 2.57 8.91 -11.87
CA PHE A 131 1.13 9.01 -11.58
C PHE A 131 0.29 8.15 -12.51
N LEU A 132 -0.60 7.37 -11.92
CA LEU A 132 -1.59 6.58 -12.64
C LEU A 132 -2.69 7.48 -13.24
N PRO A 133 -3.36 7.04 -14.32
CA PRO A 133 -4.54 7.75 -14.81
C PRO A 133 -5.63 7.86 -13.75
N PRO A 134 -6.45 8.93 -13.79
CA PRO A 134 -7.61 9.02 -12.89
C PRO A 134 -8.51 7.79 -12.97
N TYR A 135 -9.13 7.43 -11.85
CA TYR A 135 -10.08 6.31 -11.74
C TYR A 135 -9.55 4.94 -12.20
N SER A 136 -8.27 4.67 -11.95
CA SER A 136 -7.62 3.43 -12.36
C SER A 136 -7.00 2.66 -11.19
N PRO A 137 -7.72 2.35 -10.10
CA PRO A 137 -7.17 1.65 -8.93
C PRO A 137 -6.67 0.25 -9.27
N ASP A 138 -7.31 -0.45 -10.22
CA ASP A 138 -6.91 -1.79 -10.66
C ASP A 138 -5.48 -1.84 -11.23
N LEU A 139 -4.94 -0.68 -11.62
CA LEU A 139 -3.57 -0.54 -12.12
C LEU A 139 -2.56 -0.34 -10.99
N ASN A 140 -3.00 -0.03 -9.77
CA ASN A 140 -2.11 0.11 -8.63
C ASN A 140 -1.89 -1.26 -7.97
N PRO A 141 -0.72 -1.90 -8.15
CA PRO A 141 -0.50 -3.25 -7.65
C PRO A 141 -0.71 -3.41 -6.15
N ILE A 142 -0.44 -2.39 -5.34
CA ILE A 142 -0.58 -2.45 -3.88
C ILE A 142 -2.02 -2.66 -3.40
N GLU A 143 -3.00 -2.33 -4.22
CA GLU A 143 -4.40 -2.61 -3.92
C GLU A 143 -4.65 -4.12 -3.65
N ARG A 144 -3.90 -4.99 -4.33
CA ARG A 144 -3.95 -6.44 -4.09
C ARG A 144 -3.33 -6.81 -2.74
N VAL A 145 -2.33 -6.05 -2.30
CA VAL A 145 -1.73 -6.21 -0.96
C VAL A 145 -2.74 -5.81 0.11
N TRP A 146 -3.47 -4.69 -0.08
CA TRP A 146 -4.54 -4.28 0.84
C TRP A 146 -5.67 -5.31 0.94
N LYS A 147 -6.09 -5.89 -0.20
CA LYS A 147 -7.08 -6.98 -0.21
C LYS A 147 -6.58 -8.19 0.58
N LEU A 148 -5.31 -8.58 0.40
CA LEU A 148 -4.70 -9.67 1.17
C LEU A 148 -4.61 -9.33 2.66
N THR A 149 -4.18 -8.11 3.02
CA THR A 149 -4.12 -7.64 4.41
C THR A 149 -5.49 -7.73 5.08
N ARG A 150 -6.54 -7.23 4.43
CA ARG A 150 -7.91 -7.33 4.97
C ARG A 150 -8.32 -8.78 5.19
N ARG A 151 -8.04 -9.66 4.24
CA ARG A 151 -8.36 -11.08 4.35
C ARG A 151 -7.67 -11.75 5.53
N LEU A 152 -6.40 -11.44 5.76
CA LEU A 152 -5.60 -12.06 6.82
C LEU A 152 -5.85 -11.43 8.19
N CYS A 153 -6.14 -10.13 8.25
CA CYS A 153 -6.17 -9.39 9.51
C CYS A 153 -7.55 -8.97 9.98
N THR A 154 -8.50 -8.65 9.05
CA THR A 154 -9.74 -7.98 9.45
C THR A 154 -11.04 -8.65 9.00
N HIS A 155 -11.02 -9.57 8.02
CA HIS A 155 -12.23 -10.23 7.58
C HIS A 155 -12.80 -11.14 8.66
N ASN A 156 -14.10 -10.98 8.97
CA ASN A 156 -14.85 -11.76 9.96
C ASN A 156 -14.17 -11.81 11.33
N ARG A 157 -13.49 -10.72 11.73
CA ARG A 157 -12.82 -10.61 13.03
C ARG A 157 -13.44 -9.50 13.86
N TYR A 158 -13.60 -9.79 15.14
CA TYR A 158 -13.99 -8.82 16.17
C TYR A 158 -12.74 -8.20 16.78
N PHE A 159 -12.77 -6.88 16.98
CA PHE A 159 -11.75 -6.12 17.67
C PHE A 159 -12.39 -5.30 18.78
N GLU A 160 -12.15 -5.71 20.02
CA GLU A 160 -12.64 -5.02 21.20
C GLU A 160 -12.10 -3.59 21.29
N SER A 161 -10.87 -3.36 20.81
CA SER A 161 -10.25 -2.04 20.78
C SER A 161 -9.48 -1.78 19.50
N ILE A 162 -9.19 -0.49 19.25
CA ILE A 162 -8.39 -0.09 18.08
C ILE A 162 -6.94 -0.55 18.20
N GLU A 163 -6.42 -0.71 19.41
CA GLU A 163 -5.07 -1.17 19.70
C GLU A 163 -4.88 -2.62 19.25
N ILE A 164 -5.87 -3.48 19.47
CA ILE A 164 -5.86 -4.88 19.01
C ILE A 164 -5.85 -4.95 17.47
N LEU A 165 -6.60 -4.06 16.81
CA LEU A 165 -6.54 -3.95 15.35
C LEU A 165 -5.14 -3.51 14.89
N ILE A 166 -4.55 -2.48 15.53
CA ILE A 166 -3.20 -1.99 15.22
C ILE A 166 -2.18 -3.12 15.37
N GLU A 167 -2.24 -3.87 16.45
CA GLU A 167 -1.34 -5.00 16.70
C GLU A 167 -1.46 -6.07 15.62
N SER A 168 -2.68 -6.47 15.27
CA SER A 168 -2.97 -7.47 14.23
C SER A 168 -2.36 -7.09 12.89
N VAL A 169 -2.59 -5.84 12.46
CA VAL A 169 -2.10 -5.32 11.17
C VAL A 169 -0.57 -5.14 11.20
N THR A 170 -0.04 -4.60 12.31
CA THR A 170 1.41 -4.41 12.47
C THR A 170 2.19 -5.72 12.45
N LYS A 171 1.67 -6.76 13.10
CA LYS A 171 2.26 -8.10 13.06
C LYS A 171 2.39 -8.61 11.64
N GLN A 172 1.35 -8.44 10.83
CA GLN A 172 1.36 -8.85 9.42
C GLN A 172 2.34 -8.02 8.59
N PHE A 173 2.39 -6.70 8.78
CA PHE A 173 3.31 -5.82 8.07
C PHE A 173 4.77 -6.14 8.38
N LYS A 174 5.11 -6.42 9.65
CA LYS A 174 6.46 -6.84 10.04
C LYS A 174 6.95 -8.07 9.28
N LEU A 175 6.08 -9.05 9.01
CA LEU A 175 6.43 -10.23 8.20
C LEU A 175 6.76 -9.89 6.75
N TRP A 176 6.30 -8.74 6.26
CA TRP A 176 6.45 -8.32 4.87
C TRP A 176 7.50 -7.23 4.67
N GLN A 177 8.20 -6.81 5.71
CA GLN A 177 9.30 -5.84 5.60
C GLN A 177 10.52 -6.40 4.86
N SER A 178 10.72 -7.71 4.91
CA SER A 178 11.77 -8.42 4.15
C SER A 178 11.25 -8.90 2.80
N PRO A 179 12.12 -9.25 1.83
CA PRO A 179 11.73 -9.79 0.54
C PRO A 179 10.72 -10.93 0.67
N ASN A 180 9.63 -10.84 -0.10
CA ASN A 180 8.46 -11.70 0.05
C ASN A 180 7.88 -12.12 -1.29
N ASN A 181 7.92 -13.42 -1.61
CA ASN A 181 7.45 -13.94 -2.89
C ASN A 181 5.93 -13.79 -3.10
N ILE A 182 5.13 -13.80 -2.01
CA ILE A 182 3.69 -13.62 -2.12
C ILE A 182 3.39 -12.19 -2.60
N LEU A 183 3.98 -11.19 -1.93
CA LEU A 183 3.78 -9.79 -2.33
C LEU A 183 4.41 -9.50 -3.70
N ARG A 184 5.58 -10.06 -4.00
CA ARG A 184 6.19 -9.96 -5.32
C ARG A 184 5.24 -10.44 -6.42
N SER A 185 4.59 -11.59 -6.23
CA SER A 185 3.61 -12.12 -7.18
C SER A 185 2.35 -11.24 -7.30
N LEU A 186 1.88 -10.70 -6.17
CA LEU A 186 0.73 -9.79 -6.16
C LEU A 186 1.04 -8.45 -6.85
N CYS A 187 2.26 -7.95 -6.70
CA CYS A 187 2.67 -6.67 -7.26
C CYS A 187 3.20 -6.78 -8.71
N ALA A 188 3.22 -7.98 -9.31
CA ALA A 188 3.64 -8.14 -10.70
C ALA A 188 2.81 -7.27 -11.66
N ILE A 189 3.49 -6.54 -12.53
CA ILE A 189 2.92 -5.68 -13.59
C ILE A 189 2.92 -6.50 -14.87
N ASN A 190 1.76 -7.08 -15.20
CA ASN A 190 1.55 -7.91 -16.40
C ASN A 190 1.04 -7.09 -17.58
#